data_e0841bb5111a1936d16bab55030827e8
#
_entry.id   e0841bb5111a1936d16bab55030827e8
#
_cell.length_a   1.000
_cell.length_b   1.000
_cell.length_c   1.000
_cell.angle_alpha   90.00
_cell.angle_beta   90.00
_cell.angle_gamma   90.00
#
_symmetry.space_group_name_H-M   'P 1'
#
loop_
_entity.id
_entity.type
_entity.pdbx_description
1 polymer ?
#
loop_
_entity_poly.entity_id
_entity_poly.type
_entity_poly.pdbx_seq_one_letter_code
_entity_poly.pdbx_strand_id
1 'polypeptide(L)'
;MAKTKRDLFSKNIETIKDLLQEKKIYSLKDLNLLLDRLKMKKLIAQDVSSRRFFDLLQNRLGLKTYSVSSEKINKVRYTLYPDINIYDFVSTFEKKGFFSMTTALNIQQLSNQKDNFVFFSKELSLKNYFGNTLLIQKDIDHAYQKEYRFTRSIASYEDKHIIYLTPKNTNRFEVIEYDGYDVSSIHRAFVEMIMNVQYFKNFDTVIKIFKPLKDKLDPKRVFDVVRAFDPIYPYYQLVGFSLDRVGFDKKNLVLFKKHIGDLRFYTEKNKHEYSFDNYWNIYY
;
A
#
# COMPACT_ATOMS: atom_id res chain seq x y z
N MET A 1 21.26 -18.37 -53.46
CA MET A 1 19.91 -18.38 -52.85
C MET A 1 20.07 -18.31 -51.34
N ALA A 2 19.78 -17.17 -50.71
CA ALA A 2 19.82 -17.02 -49.26
C ALA A 2 18.66 -17.85 -48.67
N LYS A 3 18.99 -18.87 -47.88
CA LYS A 3 18.00 -19.60 -47.08
C LYS A 3 17.27 -18.60 -46.19
N THR A 4 16.01 -18.34 -46.50
CA THR A 4 15.09 -17.55 -45.63
C THR A 4 15.13 -18.20 -44.26
N LYS A 5 15.79 -17.56 -43.28
CA LYS A 5 15.73 -18.01 -41.88
C LYS A 5 14.25 -18.11 -41.51
N ARG A 6 13.76 -19.32 -41.27
CA ARG A 6 12.39 -19.55 -40.88
C ARG A 6 12.10 -18.66 -39.65
N ASP A 7 11.16 -17.75 -39.78
CA ASP A 7 10.69 -16.93 -38.67
C ASP A 7 9.97 -17.82 -37.65
N LEU A 8 10.75 -18.39 -36.72
CA LEU A 8 10.25 -19.29 -35.68
C LEU A 8 9.19 -18.60 -34.80
N PHE A 9 9.31 -17.27 -34.61
CA PHE A 9 8.33 -16.51 -33.84
C PHE A 9 6.95 -16.56 -34.52
N SER A 10 6.87 -16.20 -35.79
CA SER A 10 5.60 -16.23 -36.54
C SER A 10 5.02 -17.65 -36.64
N LYS A 11 5.87 -18.67 -36.76
CA LYS A 11 5.42 -20.06 -36.77
C LYS A 11 4.78 -20.50 -35.46
N ASN A 12 5.25 -19.97 -34.32
CA ASN A 12 4.82 -20.37 -32.98
C ASN A 12 4.00 -19.27 -32.27
N ILE A 13 3.45 -18.31 -33.01
CA ILE A 13 2.86 -17.09 -32.46
C ILE A 13 1.72 -17.37 -31.48
N GLU A 14 0.83 -18.35 -31.78
CA GLU A 14 -0.27 -18.72 -30.88
C GLU A 14 0.25 -19.33 -29.59
N THR A 15 1.22 -20.25 -29.65
CA THR A 15 1.84 -20.83 -28.46
C THR A 15 2.54 -19.76 -27.59
N ILE A 16 3.17 -18.78 -28.24
CA ILE A 16 3.82 -17.67 -27.53
C ILE A 16 2.77 -16.77 -26.85
N LYS A 17 1.66 -16.53 -27.54
CA LYS A 17 0.53 -15.77 -27.00
C LYS A 17 -0.10 -16.46 -25.80
N ASP A 18 -0.35 -17.76 -25.88
CA ASP A 18 -0.86 -18.56 -24.76
C ASP A 18 0.06 -18.48 -23.53
N LEU A 19 1.37 -18.61 -23.74
CA LEU A 19 2.37 -18.48 -22.66
C LEU A 19 2.39 -17.06 -22.06
N LEU A 20 2.12 -16.03 -22.86
CA LEU A 20 1.98 -14.65 -22.38
C LEU A 20 0.66 -14.43 -21.62
N GLN A 21 -0.36 -15.21 -21.86
CA GLN A 21 -1.64 -15.13 -21.15
C GLN A 21 -1.61 -15.83 -19.78
N GLU A 22 -0.57 -16.64 -19.50
CA GLU A 22 -0.37 -17.24 -18.16
C GLU A 22 -0.21 -16.17 -17.05
N LYS A 23 0.17 -14.95 -17.42
CA LYS A 23 0.30 -13.82 -16.50
C LYS A 23 -0.31 -12.55 -17.10
N LYS A 24 -1.14 -11.86 -16.33
CA LYS A 24 -1.83 -10.65 -16.80
C LYS A 24 -0.89 -9.48 -17.05
N ILE A 25 0.08 -9.26 -16.20
CA ILE A 25 1.01 -8.12 -16.24
C ILE A 25 2.44 -8.58 -16.04
N TYR A 26 3.35 -8.13 -16.88
CA TYR A 26 4.77 -8.48 -16.90
C TYR A 26 5.65 -7.31 -16.50
N SER A 27 6.70 -7.55 -15.73
CA SER A 27 7.85 -6.69 -15.66
C SER A 27 8.84 -7.00 -16.80
N LEU A 28 9.83 -6.15 -17.07
CA LEU A 28 10.89 -6.45 -18.03
C LEU A 28 11.65 -7.73 -17.65
N LYS A 29 11.86 -7.97 -16.36
CA LYS A 29 12.47 -9.22 -15.86
C LYS A 29 11.63 -10.44 -16.21
N ASP A 30 10.32 -10.36 -16.04
CA ASP A 30 9.43 -11.47 -16.40
C ASP A 30 9.48 -11.77 -17.90
N LEU A 31 9.52 -10.73 -18.76
CA LEU A 31 9.62 -10.91 -20.20
C LEU A 31 10.97 -11.53 -20.62
N ASN A 32 12.06 -11.17 -19.94
CA ASN A 32 13.36 -11.81 -20.19
C ASN A 32 13.35 -13.29 -19.77
N LEU A 33 12.76 -13.63 -18.63
CA LEU A 33 12.60 -15.02 -18.22
C LEU A 33 11.72 -15.83 -19.19
N LEU A 34 10.68 -15.19 -19.74
CA LEU A 34 9.85 -15.80 -20.78
C LEU A 34 10.67 -16.04 -22.06
N LEU A 35 11.48 -15.06 -22.50
CA LEU A 35 12.38 -15.22 -23.65
C LEU A 35 13.29 -16.43 -23.47
N ASP A 36 13.92 -16.58 -22.30
CA ASP A 36 14.79 -17.71 -22.01
C ASP A 36 14.03 -19.06 -22.06
N ARG A 37 12.82 -19.09 -21.50
CA ARG A 37 11.92 -20.26 -21.59
C ARG A 37 11.57 -20.62 -23.03
N LEU A 38 11.27 -19.61 -23.87
CA LEU A 38 10.97 -19.81 -25.30
C LEU A 38 12.17 -20.33 -26.10
N LYS A 39 13.38 -19.83 -25.79
CA LYS A 39 14.63 -20.34 -26.38
C LYS A 39 14.89 -21.79 -26.02
N MET A 40 14.74 -22.17 -24.74
CA MET A 40 14.89 -23.53 -24.27
C MET A 40 13.91 -24.50 -24.98
N LYS A 41 12.67 -24.03 -25.19
CA LYS A 41 11.65 -24.80 -25.91
C LYS A 41 11.79 -24.76 -27.44
N LYS A 42 12.81 -24.09 -27.98
CA LYS A 42 13.04 -23.87 -29.42
C LYS A 42 11.86 -23.22 -30.16
N LEU A 43 11.05 -22.45 -29.46
CA LEU A 43 9.92 -21.72 -30.01
C LEU A 43 10.35 -20.39 -30.66
N ILE A 44 11.53 -19.90 -30.31
CA ILE A 44 12.18 -18.70 -30.88
C ILE A 44 13.66 -19.00 -31.15
N ALA A 45 14.27 -18.26 -32.07
CA ALA A 45 15.67 -18.44 -32.39
C ALA A 45 16.61 -18.04 -31.25
N GLN A 46 17.73 -18.74 -31.06
CA GLN A 46 18.65 -18.54 -29.94
C GLN A 46 19.31 -17.15 -29.96
N ASP A 47 19.52 -16.58 -31.15
CA ASP A 47 20.13 -15.29 -31.39
C ASP A 47 19.21 -14.08 -31.18
N VAL A 48 17.94 -14.30 -30.83
CA VAL A 48 16.97 -13.21 -30.53
C VAL A 48 17.37 -12.49 -29.24
N SER A 49 17.71 -11.21 -29.36
CA SER A 49 17.99 -10.34 -28.22
C SER A 49 16.69 -9.94 -27.49
N SER A 50 16.80 -9.52 -26.23
CA SER A 50 15.65 -9.00 -25.44
C SER A 50 14.96 -7.84 -26.16
N ARG A 51 15.72 -6.93 -26.78
CA ARG A 51 15.15 -5.80 -27.54
C ARG A 51 14.34 -6.29 -28.73
N ARG A 52 14.89 -7.21 -29.53
CA ARG A 52 14.19 -7.77 -30.71
C ARG A 52 12.95 -8.56 -30.28
N PHE A 53 13.02 -9.29 -29.17
CA PHE A 53 11.85 -10.00 -28.63
C PHE A 53 10.75 -9.03 -28.24
N PHE A 54 11.10 -7.94 -27.56
CA PHE A 54 10.15 -6.90 -27.19
C PHE A 54 9.48 -6.27 -28.42
N ASP A 55 10.26 -5.91 -29.45
CA ASP A 55 9.73 -5.38 -30.71
C ASP A 55 8.78 -6.37 -31.40
N LEU A 56 9.08 -7.67 -31.37
CA LEU A 56 8.20 -8.69 -31.90
C LEU A 56 6.88 -8.78 -31.12
N LEU A 57 6.94 -8.74 -29.79
CA LEU A 57 5.73 -8.75 -28.95
C LEU A 57 4.85 -7.51 -29.18
N GLN A 58 5.43 -6.34 -29.31
CA GLN A 58 4.69 -5.12 -29.60
C GLN A 58 4.06 -5.14 -31.00
N ASN A 59 4.87 -5.44 -32.04
CA ASN A 59 4.43 -5.31 -33.43
C ASN A 59 3.54 -6.47 -33.90
N ARG A 60 3.67 -7.66 -33.32
CA ARG A 60 2.95 -8.86 -33.76
C ARG A 60 1.83 -9.31 -32.84
N LEU A 61 1.94 -9.02 -31.55
CA LEU A 61 0.95 -9.40 -30.54
C LEU A 61 0.26 -8.22 -29.88
N GLY A 62 0.68 -6.98 -30.19
CA GLY A 62 0.06 -5.78 -29.62
C GLY A 62 0.36 -5.59 -28.12
N LEU A 63 1.55 -6.03 -27.65
CA LEU A 63 1.96 -5.83 -26.26
C LEU A 63 1.93 -4.36 -25.90
N LYS A 64 1.12 -3.99 -24.91
CA LYS A 64 0.99 -2.62 -24.42
C LYS A 64 1.97 -2.35 -23.28
N THR A 65 2.40 -1.10 -23.19
CA THR A 65 3.29 -0.61 -22.14
C THR A 65 2.55 0.37 -21.24
N TYR A 66 2.60 0.13 -19.95
CA TYR A 66 2.10 1.02 -18.90
C TYR A 66 3.26 1.48 -18.04
N SER A 67 3.34 2.77 -17.79
CA SER A 67 4.44 3.32 -16.99
C SER A 67 3.95 4.40 -16.05
N VAL A 68 4.61 4.48 -14.91
CA VAL A 68 4.48 5.57 -13.96
C VAL A 68 5.87 5.96 -13.49
N SER A 69 6.14 7.24 -13.49
CA SER A 69 7.44 7.79 -13.11
C SER A 69 7.26 9.03 -12.24
N SER A 70 8.07 9.11 -11.20
CA SER A 70 8.21 10.28 -10.33
C SER A 70 9.63 10.30 -9.74
N GLU A 71 9.93 11.25 -8.86
CA GLU A 71 11.24 11.33 -8.20
C GLU A 71 11.69 9.99 -7.55
N LYS A 72 10.74 9.23 -6.98
CA LYS A 72 11.03 8.00 -6.20
C LYS A 72 10.39 6.73 -6.74
N ILE A 73 9.50 6.84 -7.70
CA ILE A 73 8.82 5.70 -8.31
C ILE A 73 9.12 5.70 -9.80
N ASN A 74 9.67 4.60 -10.28
CA ASN A 74 9.82 4.35 -11.72
C ASN A 74 9.41 2.88 -11.96
N LYS A 75 8.22 2.68 -12.51
CA LYS A 75 7.67 1.36 -12.77
C LYS A 75 7.12 1.29 -14.19
N VAL A 76 7.63 0.30 -14.94
CA VAL A 76 7.15 -0.02 -16.28
C VAL A 76 6.63 -1.44 -16.28
N ARG A 77 5.47 -1.65 -16.89
CA ARG A 77 4.78 -2.94 -16.98
C ARG A 77 4.26 -3.17 -18.40
N TYR A 78 4.08 -4.42 -18.72
CA TYR A 78 3.70 -4.87 -20.05
C TYR A 78 2.54 -5.85 -19.97
N THR A 79 1.61 -5.77 -20.92
CA THR A 79 0.43 -6.64 -20.94
C THR A 79 -0.12 -6.78 -22.38
N LEU A 80 -0.79 -7.90 -22.65
CA LEU A 80 -1.61 -8.08 -23.85
C LEU A 80 -3.06 -7.58 -23.67
N TYR A 81 -3.46 -7.31 -22.44
CA TYR A 81 -4.84 -6.88 -22.17
C TYR A 81 -5.00 -5.40 -22.53
N PRO A 82 -6.10 -5.02 -23.19
CA PRO A 82 -6.32 -3.64 -23.63
C PRO A 82 -6.47 -2.67 -22.47
N ASP A 83 -7.13 -3.12 -21.41
CA ASP A 83 -7.40 -2.33 -20.21
C ASP A 83 -6.96 -3.10 -18.98
N ILE A 84 -6.21 -2.47 -18.14
CA ILE A 84 -5.81 -3.01 -16.84
C ILE A 84 -6.37 -2.12 -15.74
N ASN A 85 -6.92 -2.75 -14.72
CA ASN A 85 -7.31 -2.06 -13.51
C ASN A 85 -6.06 -1.49 -12.82
N ILE A 86 -6.18 -0.29 -12.28
CA ILE A 86 -5.08 0.35 -11.54
C ILE A 86 -4.57 -0.52 -10.38
N TYR A 87 -5.43 -1.30 -9.73
CA TYR A 87 -5.02 -2.20 -8.66
C TYR A 87 -4.18 -3.36 -9.22
N ASP A 88 -4.53 -3.93 -10.37
CA ASP A 88 -3.69 -4.93 -11.04
C ASP A 88 -2.30 -4.37 -11.35
N PHE A 89 -2.24 -3.14 -11.85
CA PHE A 89 -0.98 -2.49 -12.20
C PHE A 89 -0.11 -2.24 -10.95
N VAL A 90 -0.70 -1.63 -9.91
CA VAL A 90 0.02 -1.24 -8.69
C VAL A 90 0.44 -2.45 -7.85
N SER A 91 -0.37 -3.51 -7.79
CA SER A 91 -0.03 -4.75 -7.06
C SER A 91 1.29 -5.38 -7.53
N THR A 92 1.66 -5.14 -8.80
CA THR A 92 2.92 -5.65 -9.36
C THR A 92 4.16 -4.85 -8.97
N PHE A 93 4.02 -3.70 -8.30
CA PHE A 93 5.16 -2.82 -7.99
C PHE A 93 6.18 -3.48 -7.08
N GLU A 94 5.69 -4.23 -6.09
CA GLU A 94 6.52 -4.88 -5.09
C GLU A 94 5.99 -6.28 -4.74
N LYS A 95 6.88 -7.25 -4.68
CA LYS A 95 6.53 -8.67 -4.44
C LYS A 95 5.81 -8.92 -3.12
N LYS A 96 6.07 -8.08 -2.09
CA LYS A 96 5.43 -8.15 -0.76
C LYS A 96 4.67 -6.87 -0.45
N GLY A 97 4.28 -6.14 -1.48
CA GLY A 97 3.44 -4.95 -1.33
C GLY A 97 2.00 -5.32 -1.04
N PHE A 98 1.25 -4.38 -0.49
CA PHE A 98 -0.17 -4.54 -0.20
C PHE A 98 -0.86 -3.17 -0.27
N PHE A 99 -2.15 -3.19 -0.57
CA PHE A 99 -2.96 -1.99 -0.50
C PHE A 99 -3.31 -1.67 0.96
N SER A 100 -3.31 -0.39 1.30
CA SER A 100 -3.48 0.07 2.68
C SER A 100 -4.55 1.16 2.78
N MET A 101 -4.93 1.55 3.99
CA MET A 101 -5.85 2.66 4.28
C MET A 101 -7.17 2.56 3.50
N THR A 102 -7.65 3.68 2.90
CA THR A 102 -8.91 3.73 2.14
C THR A 102 -8.91 2.78 0.95
N THR A 103 -7.78 2.58 0.28
CA THR A 103 -7.69 1.65 -0.85
C THR A 103 -7.98 0.21 -0.41
N ALA A 104 -7.46 -0.20 0.75
CA ALA A 104 -7.77 -1.51 1.31
C ALA A 104 -9.26 -1.65 1.65
N LEU A 105 -9.90 -0.61 2.18
CA LEU A 105 -11.34 -0.61 2.47
C LEU A 105 -12.17 -0.68 1.18
N ASN A 106 -11.77 0.05 0.13
CA ASN A 106 -12.47 0.06 -1.16
C ASN A 106 -12.39 -1.31 -1.85
N ILE A 107 -11.22 -1.95 -1.87
CA ILE A 107 -11.05 -3.31 -2.42
C ILE A 107 -11.92 -4.31 -1.66
N GLN A 108 -12.02 -4.20 -0.33
CA GLN A 108 -12.88 -5.04 0.51
C GLN A 108 -14.38 -4.66 0.45
N GLN A 109 -14.75 -3.68 -0.38
CA GLN A 109 -16.13 -3.17 -0.49
C GLN A 109 -16.69 -2.65 0.87
N LEU A 110 -15.81 -2.19 1.75
CA LEU A 110 -16.17 -1.62 3.06
C LEU A 110 -16.40 -0.11 2.99
N SER A 111 -15.94 0.54 1.93
CA SER A 111 -16.11 1.97 1.67
C SER A 111 -16.36 2.20 0.19
N ASN A 112 -17.25 3.15 -0.11
CA ASN A 112 -17.52 3.61 -1.48
C ASN A 112 -16.93 5.01 -1.71
N GLN A 113 -15.98 5.43 -0.90
CA GLN A 113 -15.34 6.74 -1.09
C GLN A 113 -14.62 6.75 -2.44
N LYS A 114 -15.03 7.70 -3.31
CA LYS A 114 -14.27 8.03 -4.52
C LYS A 114 -13.02 8.80 -4.08
N ASP A 115 -11.96 8.07 -3.82
CA ASP A 115 -10.67 8.63 -3.49
C ASP A 115 -9.81 8.69 -4.76
N ASN A 116 -9.16 9.82 -4.99
CA ASN A 116 -8.18 9.95 -6.08
C ASN A 116 -6.82 9.36 -5.66
N PHE A 117 -6.70 8.86 -4.45
CA PHE A 117 -5.48 8.23 -3.95
C PHE A 117 -5.57 6.71 -4.02
N VAL A 118 -4.46 6.09 -4.42
CA VAL A 118 -4.21 4.65 -4.31
C VAL A 118 -3.07 4.45 -3.34
N PHE A 119 -3.40 4.05 -2.11
CA PHE A 119 -2.42 3.77 -1.07
C PHE A 119 -1.86 2.37 -1.24
N PHE A 120 -0.56 2.29 -1.48
CA PHE A 120 0.16 1.04 -1.61
C PHE A 120 1.37 1.05 -0.69
N SER A 121 1.54 0.00 0.06
CA SER A 121 2.54 -0.10 1.12
C SER A 121 3.46 -1.31 0.91
N LYS A 122 4.72 -1.17 1.32
CA LYS A 122 5.66 -2.26 1.51
C LYS A 122 6.41 -2.04 2.81
N GLU A 123 6.34 -2.99 3.71
CA GLU A 123 7.06 -2.89 4.98
C GLU A 123 8.57 -2.83 4.77
N LEU A 124 9.22 -2.04 5.62
CA LEU A 124 10.69 -2.00 5.70
C LEU A 124 11.24 -3.38 6.07
N SER A 125 12.47 -3.65 5.68
CA SER A 125 13.21 -4.80 6.21
C SER A 125 13.39 -4.69 7.71
N LEU A 126 13.42 -5.83 8.40
CA LEU A 126 13.75 -5.86 9.83
C LEU A 126 15.12 -5.18 10.04
N LYS A 127 15.13 -4.14 10.87
CA LYS A 127 16.35 -3.52 11.36
C LYS A 127 16.32 -3.62 12.88
N ASN A 128 17.42 -4.09 13.44
CA ASN A 128 17.62 -4.00 14.88
C ASN A 128 17.90 -2.54 15.21
N TYR A 129 16.93 -1.85 15.78
CA TYR A 129 17.12 -0.51 16.32
C TYR A 129 17.71 -0.65 17.73
N PHE A 130 18.99 -0.39 17.85
CA PHE A 130 19.64 -0.22 19.15
C PHE A 130 19.57 1.29 19.49
N GLY A 131 18.56 1.68 20.25
CA GLY A 131 18.43 3.06 20.72
C GLY A 131 17.15 3.27 21.51
N ASN A 132 17.27 3.35 22.84
CA ASN A 132 16.18 3.81 23.68
C ASN A 132 16.17 5.35 23.65
N THR A 133 15.44 5.93 22.72
CA THR A 133 15.13 7.37 22.80
C THR A 133 13.97 7.53 23.78
N LEU A 134 14.27 8.04 24.97
CA LEU A 134 13.21 8.39 25.91
C LEU A 134 12.45 9.60 25.35
N LEU A 135 11.18 9.39 25.00
CA LEU A 135 10.31 10.44 24.50
C LEU A 135 9.85 11.31 25.68
N ILE A 136 10.00 12.62 25.59
CA ILE A 136 9.49 13.58 26.57
C ILE A 136 8.40 14.46 25.96
N GLN A 137 7.58 15.10 26.80
CA GLN A 137 6.46 15.93 26.34
C GLN A 137 6.89 17.02 25.37
N LYS A 138 8.01 17.68 25.60
CA LYS A 138 8.55 18.73 24.74
C LYS A 138 8.81 18.26 23.30
N ASP A 139 9.23 16.99 23.12
CA ASP A 139 9.47 16.42 21.78
C ASP A 139 8.15 16.24 21.01
N ILE A 140 7.10 15.82 21.72
CA ILE A 140 5.75 15.68 21.15
C ILE A 140 5.22 17.05 20.77
N ASP A 141 5.23 18.02 21.69
CA ASP A 141 4.71 19.37 21.46
C ASP A 141 5.43 20.02 20.28
N HIS A 142 6.76 19.91 20.23
CA HIS A 142 7.55 20.42 19.11
C HIS A 142 7.24 19.70 17.78
N ALA A 143 7.01 18.38 17.80
CA ALA A 143 6.64 17.62 16.60
C ALA A 143 5.27 18.04 16.06
N TYR A 144 4.32 18.37 16.95
CA TYR A 144 2.97 18.76 16.58
C TYR A 144 2.81 20.24 16.19
N GLN A 145 3.76 21.07 16.51
CA GLN A 145 3.88 22.45 15.99
C GLN A 145 4.45 22.52 14.57
N LYS A 146 5.05 21.43 14.08
CA LYS A 146 5.63 21.38 12.73
C LYS A 146 4.58 20.96 11.70
N GLU A 147 4.80 21.39 10.46
CA GLU A 147 4.02 20.95 9.33
C GLU A 147 4.03 19.41 9.16
N TYR A 148 2.97 18.88 8.55
CA TYR A 148 2.91 17.48 8.18
C TYR A 148 3.99 17.12 7.16
N ARG A 149 4.54 15.93 7.33
CA ARG A 149 5.46 15.35 6.34
C ARG A 149 4.70 14.33 5.50
N PHE A 150 4.77 14.53 4.19
CA PHE A 150 4.23 13.59 3.22
C PHE A 150 5.35 12.73 2.63
N THR A 151 5.02 11.53 2.15
CA THR A 151 5.98 10.76 1.37
C THR A 151 6.33 11.50 0.07
N ARG A 152 7.57 11.36 -0.39
CA ARG A 152 7.99 11.83 -1.73
C ARG A 152 7.73 10.77 -2.81
N SER A 153 7.33 9.57 -2.40
CA SER A 153 7.02 8.47 -3.30
C SER A 153 5.57 8.56 -3.75
N ILE A 154 5.26 9.59 -4.52
CA ILE A 154 3.96 9.85 -5.12
C ILE A 154 4.12 9.85 -6.63
N ALA A 155 3.24 9.17 -7.35
CA ALA A 155 3.21 9.20 -8.79
C ALA A 155 1.78 9.32 -9.31
N SER A 156 1.60 10.05 -10.41
CA SER A 156 0.29 10.19 -11.06
C SER A 156 0.12 9.12 -12.14
N TYR A 157 -1.06 8.56 -12.21
CA TYR A 157 -1.48 7.63 -13.25
C TYR A 157 -2.94 7.93 -13.59
N GLU A 158 -3.18 8.45 -14.80
CA GLU A 158 -4.49 8.97 -15.21
C GLU A 158 -5.02 10.02 -14.21
N ASP A 159 -6.22 9.84 -13.67
CA ASP A 159 -6.85 10.70 -12.68
C ASP A 159 -6.50 10.33 -11.23
N LYS A 160 -5.60 9.35 -11.01
CA LYS A 160 -5.22 8.83 -9.70
C LYS A 160 -3.81 9.21 -9.29
N HIS A 161 -3.61 9.32 -7.99
CA HIS A 161 -2.30 9.49 -7.36
C HIS A 161 -1.94 8.24 -6.56
N ILE A 162 -0.87 7.57 -6.96
CA ILE A 162 -0.36 6.41 -6.23
C ILE A 162 0.54 6.92 -5.11
N ILE A 163 0.14 6.66 -3.87
CA ILE A 163 0.89 6.99 -2.65
C ILE A 163 1.61 5.74 -2.17
N TYR A 164 2.92 5.69 -2.37
CA TYR A 164 3.73 4.56 -1.94
C TYR A 164 4.32 4.81 -0.55
N LEU A 165 4.01 3.93 0.39
CA LEU A 165 4.41 4.02 1.79
C LEU A 165 5.34 2.87 2.18
N THR A 166 6.24 3.17 3.12
CA THR A 166 7.16 2.17 3.67
C THR A 166 7.04 2.11 5.20
N PRO A 167 5.95 1.50 5.72
CA PRO A 167 5.74 1.40 7.15
C PRO A 167 6.79 0.50 7.82
N LYS A 168 6.89 0.61 9.16
CA LYS A 168 7.70 -0.28 10.00
C LYS A 168 7.31 -1.74 9.74
N ASN A 169 8.27 -2.64 9.86
CA ASN A 169 8.03 -4.07 9.72
C ASN A 169 7.19 -4.58 10.89
N THR A 170 6.07 -5.20 10.57
CA THR A 170 5.16 -5.87 11.50
C THR A 170 5.05 -7.36 11.18
N ASN A 171 5.93 -7.87 10.31
CA ASN A 171 5.81 -9.19 9.70
C ASN A 171 4.47 -9.38 8.97
N ARG A 172 3.99 -8.32 8.32
CA ARG A 172 2.70 -8.26 7.60
C ARG A 172 1.48 -8.60 8.49
N PHE A 173 1.57 -8.29 9.79
CA PHE A 173 0.47 -8.53 10.71
C PHE A 173 -0.81 -7.83 10.23
N GLU A 174 -1.92 -8.56 10.16
CA GLU A 174 -3.21 -8.08 9.62
C GLU A 174 -3.15 -7.60 8.15
N VAL A 175 -2.23 -8.12 7.34
CA VAL A 175 -2.33 -8.09 5.88
C VAL A 175 -2.97 -9.39 5.43
N ILE A 176 -4.07 -9.30 4.71
CA ILE A 176 -4.89 -10.42 4.25
C ILE A 176 -4.95 -10.44 2.73
N GLU A 177 -5.28 -11.58 2.16
CA GLU A 177 -5.65 -11.68 0.75
C GLU A 177 -7.15 -11.43 0.59
N TYR A 178 -7.53 -10.58 -0.34
CA TYR A 178 -8.91 -10.31 -0.70
C TYR A 178 -9.01 -10.04 -2.21
N ASP A 179 -9.85 -10.79 -2.90
CA ASP A 179 -10.08 -10.70 -4.36
C ASP A 179 -8.77 -10.69 -5.18
N GLY A 180 -7.81 -11.53 -4.78
CA GLY A 180 -6.51 -11.69 -5.45
C GLY A 180 -5.48 -10.58 -5.13
N TYR A 181 -5.79 -9.67 -4.21
CA TYR A 181 -4.87 -8.63 -3.74
C TYR A 181 -4.49 -8.82 -2.28
N ASP A 182 -3.25 -8.52 -1.97
CA ASP A 182 -2.82 -8.32 -0.58
C ASP A 182 -3.32 -6.96 -0.10
N VAL A 183 -4.09 -6.92 0.99
CA VAL A 183 -4.69 -5.70 1.53
C VAL A 183 -4.54 -5.64 3.06
N SER A 184 -4.46 -4.45 3.63
CA SER A 184 -4.64 -4.27 5.07
C SER A 184 -6.05 -4.72 5.49
N SER A 185 -6.18 -5.53 6.55
CA SER A 185 -7.48 -5.79 7.14
C SER A 185 -8.14 -4.48 7.60
N ILE A 186 -9.43 -4.50 7.90
CA ILE A 186 -10.14 -3.33 8.44
C ILE A 186 -9.48 -2.81 9.72
N HIS A 187 -8.98 -3.70 10.59
CA HIS A 187 -8.31 -3.34 11.85
C HIS A 187 -7.00 -2.63 11.59
N ARG A 188 -6.21 -3.15 10.66
CA ARG A 188 -4.94 -2.54 10.25
C ARG A 188 -5.17 -1.22 9.51
N ALA A 189 -6.11 -1.17 8.58
CA ALA A 189 -6.46 0.05 7.85
C ALA A 189 -6.90 1.18 8.80
N PHE A 190 -7.67 0.85 9.86
CA PHE A 190 -8.04 1.80 10.90
C PHE A 190 -6.81 2.42 11.57
N VAL A 191 -5.89 1.60 12.06
CA VAL A 191 -4.66 2.09 12.73
C VAL A 191 -3.79 2.87 11.76
N GLU A 192 -3.61 2.39 10.53
CA GLU A 192 -2.83 3.08 9.50
C GLU A 192 -3.39 4.47 9.19
N MET A 193 -4.71 4.62 9.10
CA MET A 193 -5.36 5.91 8.82
C MET A 193 -5.24 6.87 10.01
N ILE A 194 -5.37 6.38 11.24
CA ILE A 194 -5.16 7.20 12.45
C ILE A 194 -3.71 7.66 12.57
N MET A 195 -2.73 6.80 12.28
CA MET A 195 -1.31 7.15 12.31
C MET A 195 -0.88 8.08 11.16
N ASN A 196 -1.67 8.16 10.10
CA ASN A 196 -1.38 8.92 8.88
C ASN A 196 -2.50 9.90 8.53
N VAL A 197 -3.06 10.56 9.53
CA VAL A 197 -4.18 11.51 9.38
C VAL A 197 -3.90 12.63 8.36
N GLN A 198 -2.63 12.94 8.12
CA GLN A 198 -2.20 13.95 7.13
C GLN A 198 -2.64 13.67 5.69
N TYR A 199 -2.98 12.45 5.34
CA TYR A 199 -3.51 12.11 4.01
C TYR A 199 -5.02 12.29 3.90
N PHE A 200 -5.67 12.67 4.99
CA PHE A 200 -7.11 12.93 5.08
C PHE A 200 -7.34 14.40 5.43
N LYS A 201 -8.54 14.88 5.16
CA LYS A 201 -8.86 16.29 5.43
C LYS A 201 -8.60 16.67 6.90
N ASN A 202 -8.99 15.80 7.82
CA ASN A 202 -8.80 15.94 9.27
C ASN A 202 -9.10 14.62 9.97
N PHE A 203 -8.85 14.57 11.28
CA PHE A 203 -9.11 13.43 12.13
C PHE A 203 -10.58 12.98 12.09
N ASP A 204 -11.53 13.93 12.16
CA ASP A 204 -12.97 13.62 12.11
C ASP A 204 -13.39 12.94 10.80
N THR A 205 -12.70 13.20 9.70
CA THR A 205 -12.92 12.50 8.43
C THR A 205 -12.63 11.01 8.57
N VAL A 206 -11.54 10.65 9.22
CA VAL A 206 -11.19 9.24 9.48
C VAL A 206 -12.24 8.60 10.38
N ILE A 207 -12.65 9.28 11.46
CA ILE A 207 -13.70 8.78 12.36
C ILE A 207 -15.01 8.54 11.61
N LYS A 208 -15.42 9.47 10.74
CA LYS A 208 -16.65 9.32 9.94
C LYS A 208 -16.63 8.11 9.00
N ILE A 209 -15.48 7.75 8.46
CA ILE A 209 -15.32 6.55 7.62
C ILE A 209 -15.59 5.29 8.43
N PHE A 210 -15.12 5.24 9.68
CA PHE A 210 -15.23 4.02 10.49
C PHE A 210 -16.49 3.93 11.35
N LYS A 211 -17.23 5.03 11.59
CA LYS A 211 -18.51 4.97 12.32
C LYS A 211 -19.49 3.90 11.79
N PRO A 212 -19.77 3.84 10.46
CA PRO A 212 -20.66 2.81 9.91
C PRO A 212 -20.03 1.42 9.92
N LEU A 213 -18.74 1.30 10.13
CA LEU A 213 -17.99 0.04 10.16
C LEU A 213 -17.74 -0.46 11.59
N LYS A 214 -18.28 0.19 12.61
CA LYS A 214 -18.06 -0.11 14.03
C LYS A 214 -18.18 -1.61 14.32
N ASP A 215 -19.27 -2.24 13.87
CA ASP A 215 -19.55 -3.65 14.17
C ASP A 215 -18.61 -4.64 13.47
N LYS A 216 -17.81 -4.16 12.52
CA LYS A 216 -16.75 -4.93 11.84
C LYS A 216 -15.39 -4.77 12.52
N LEU A 217 -15.25 -3.82 13.46
CA LEU A 217 -14.02 -3.59 14.21
C LEU A 217 -14.04 -4.40 15.51
N ASP A 218 -12.94 -5.09 15.77
CA ASP A 218 -12.66 -5.71 17.08
C ASP A 218 -11.58 -4.88 17.79
N PRO A 219 -11.88 -4.20 18.91
CA PRO A 219 -10.91 -3.42 19.67
C PRO A 219 -9.66 -4.19 20.06
N LYS A 220 -9.78 -5.51 20.35
CA LYS A 220 -8.65 -6.35 20.70
C LYS A 220 -7.70 -6.52 19.49
N ARG A 221 -8.23 -6.83 18.33
CA ARG A 221 -7.43 -6.93 17.09
C ARG A 221 -6.78 -5.59 16.73
N VAL A 222 -7.50 -4.47 16.87
CA VAL A 222 -6.95 -3.12 16.70
C VAL A 222 -5.79 -2.88 17.67
N PHE A 223 -5.95 -3.28 18.94
CA PHE A 223 -4.86 -3.20 19.94
C PHE A 223 -3.64 -4.02 19.52
N ASP A 224 -3.85 -5.24 19.04
CA ASP A 224 -2.76 -6.13 18.60
C ASP A 224 -2.04 -5.55 17.37
N VAL A 225 -2.74 -4.82 16.47
CA VAL A 225 -2.12 -4.08 15.37
C VAL A 225 -1.21 -2.98 15.90
N VAL A 226 -1.69 -2.14 16.84
CA VAL A 226 -0.83 -1.08 17.44
C VAL A 226 0.40 -1.70 18.09
N ARG A 227 0.24 -2.81 18.80
CA ARG A 227 1.36 -3.55 19.41
C ARG A 227 2.36 -4.05 18.38
N ALA A 228 1.88 -4.56 17.22
CA ALA A 228 2.75 -5.03 16.14
C ALA A 228 3.55 -3.89 15.51
N PHE A 229 2.98 -2.68 15.40
CA PHE A 229 3.71 -1.49 14.97
C PHE A 229 4.76 -1.03 15.99
N ASP A 230 4.58 -1.36 17.27
CA ASP A 230 5.48 -0.98 18.36
C ASP A 230 5.92 0.49 18.24
N PRO A 231 4.99 1.44 18.35
CA PRO A 231 5.26 2.85 18.12
C PRO A 231 5.99 3.50 19.28
N ILE A 232 6.89 4.46 18.97
CA ILE A 232 7.57 5.30 19.98
C ILE A 232 6.59 6.32 20.57
N TYR A 233 5.73 6.91 19.74
CA TYR A 233 4.70 7.86 20.16
C TYR A 233 3.51 7.17 20.85
N PRO A 234 2.76 7.86 21.71
CA PRO A 234 1.67 7.27 22.50
C PRO A 234 0.41 6.96 21.66
N TYR A 235 0.57 6.15 20.61
CA TYR A 235 -0.53 5.79 19.72
C TYR A 235 -1.59 4.89 20.39
N TYR A 236 -1.27 4.22 21.50
CA TYR A 236 -2.29 3.48 22.23
C TYR A 236 -3.42 4.40 22.70
N GLN A 237 -3.08 5.58 23.24
CA GLN A 237 -4.10 6.53 23.68
C GLN A 237 -4.82 7.18 22.49
N LEU A 238 -4.14 7.50 21.39
CA LEU A 238 -4.76 8.07 20.19
C LEU A 238 -5.74 7.09 19.55
N VAL A 239 -5.34 5.82 19.38
CA VAL A 239 -6.19 4.78 18.78
C VAL A 239 -7.36 4.43 19.73
N GLY A 240 -7.12 4.36 21.03
CA GLY A 240 -8.20 4.17 22.03
C GLY A 240 -9.23 5.30 22.00
N PHE A 241 -8.77 6.57 21.98
CA PHE A 241 -9.63 7.75 21.78
C PHE A 241 -10.43 7.65 20.46
N SER A 242 -9.76 7.22 19.39
CA SER A 242 -10.40 7.08 18.07
C SER A 242 -11.53 6.05 18.10
N LEU A 243 -11.33 4.90 18.76
CA LEU A 243 -12.39 3.89 18.95
C LEU A 243 -13.56 4.42 19.80
N ASP A 244 -13.28 5.19 20.87
CA ASP A 244 -14.31 5.88 21.67
C ASP A 244 -15.11 6.84 20.77
N ARG A 245 -14.46 7.62 19.91
CA ARG A 245 -15.13 8.53 18.94
C ARG A 245 -15.89 7.80 17.83
N VAL A 246 -15.49 6.59 17.46
CA VAL A 246 -16.26 5.70 16.57
C VAL A 246 -17.53 5.19 17.25
N GLY A 247 -17.55 5.13 18.60
CA GLY A 247 -18.71 4.79 19.40
C GLY A 247 -18.58 3.50 20.20
N PHE A 248 -17.36 3.03 20.50
CA PHE A 248 -17.16 1.92 21.43
C PHE A 248 -17.29 2.36 22.88
N ASP A 249 -17.90 1.55 23.71
CA ASP A 249 -17.94 1.78 25.15
C ASP A 249 -16.54 1.69 25.77
N LYS A 250 -16.22 2.57 26.70
CA LYS A 250 -14.92 2.61 27.39
C LYS A 250 -14.55 1.30 28.07
N LYS A 251 -15.55 0.52 28.53
CA LYS A 251 -15.33 -0.83 29.10
C LYS A 251 -14.68 -1.81 28.12
N ASN A 252 -14.90 -1.63 26.81
CA ASN A 252 -14.28 -2.45 25.75
C ASN A 252 -12.88 -1.96 25.37
N LEU A 253 -12.46 -0.79 25.87
CA LEU A 253 -11.21 -0.13 25.53
C LEU A 253 -10.17 -0.14 26.68
N VAL A 254 -10.40 -0.98 27.69
CA VAL A 254 -9.56 -1.07 28.91
C VAL A 254 -8.10 -1.42 28.54
N LEU A 255 -7.87 -2.23 27.50
CA LEU A 255 -6.52 -2.55 27.05
C LEU A 255 -5.74 -1.29 26.63
N PHE A 256 -6.37 -0.40 25.87
CA PHE A 256 -5.77 0.87 25.47
C PHE A 256 -5.54 1.77 26.69
N LYS A 257 -6.55 1.87 27.58
CA LYS A 257 -6.45 2.69 28.78
C LYS A 257 -5.27 2.33 29.68
N LYS A 258 -4.98 1.04 29.83
CA LYS A 258 -3.84 0.54 30.62
C LYS A 258 -2.46 0.92 30.04
N HIS A 259 -2.40 1.32 28.77
CA HIS A 259 -1.18 1.71 28.07
C HIS A 259 -1.02 3.23 27.92
N ILE A 260 -1.90 4.01 28.56
CA ILE A 260 -1.76 5.46 28.63
C ILE A 260 -0.72 5.79 29.71
N GLY A 261 0.33 6.50 29.32
CA GLY A 261 1.32 7.08 30.21
C GLY A 261 1.01 8.54 30.58
N ASP A 262 2.03 9.23 31.11
CA ASP A 262 1.91 10.63 31.53
C ASP A 262 1.97 11.62 30.35
N LEU A 263 2.42 11.18 29.18
CA LEU A 263 2.56 12.03 28.01
C LEU A 263 1.20 12.37 27.41
N ARG A 264 0.96 13.64 27.16
CA ARG A 264 -0.18 14.14 26.39
C ARG A 264 0.10 14.00 24.91
N PHE A 265 -0.94 13.66 24.14
CA PHE A 265 -0.80 13.50 22.71
C PHE A 265 -1.86 14.31 21.94
N TYR A 266 -1.80 14.33 20.63
CA TYR A 266 -2.65 15.16 19.78
C TYR A 266 -3.27 14.32 18.68
N THR A 267 -4.50 14.67 18.28
CA THR A 267 -5.16 14.04 17.12
C THR A 267 -4.61 14.58 15.79
N GLU A 268 -4.24 15.85 15.77
CA GLU A 268 -3.80 16.58 14.57
C GLU A 268 -2.71 17.59 14.90
N LYS A 269 -1.98 18.03 13.86
CA LYS A 269 -0.99 19.09 13.95
C LYS A 269 -1.60 20.45 13.63
N ASN A 270 -0.98 21.52 14.13
CA ASN A 270 -1.27 22.92 13.79
C ASN A 270 -2.77 23.28 13.84
N LYS A 271 -3.50 22.76 14.82
CA LYS A 271 -4.87 23.17 15.07
C LYS A 271 -4.87 24.49 15.86
N HIS A 272 -5.73 25.43 15.49
CA HIS A 272 -5.81 26.75 16.16
C HIS A 272 -6.21 26.63 17.63
N GLU A 273 -7.15 25.74 17.90
CA GLU A 273 -7.65 25.50 19.24
C GLU A 273 -7.78 23.99 19.47
N TYR A 274 -7.37 23.56 20.64
CA TYR A 274 -7.50 22.19 21.08
C TYR A 274 -8.42 22.12 22.30
N SER A 275 -9.37 21.21 22.26
CA SER A 275 -10.01 20.69 23.46
C SER A 275 -9.15 19.58 24.06
N PHE A 276 -9.31 19.29 25.34
CA PHE A 276 -8.53 18.26 26.01
C PHE A 276 -9.44 17.18 26.63
N ASP A 277 -9.17 15.94 26.30
CA ASP A 277 -9.82 14.78 26.90
C ASP A 277 -8.96 14.22 28.04
N ASN A 278 -9.41 14.40 29.28
CA ASN A 278 -8.70 13.92 30.46
C ASN A 278 -8.64 12.39 30.56
N TYR A 279 -9.66 11.68 30.04
CA TYR A 279 -9.69 10.22 30.11
C TYR A 279 -8.61 9.61 29.21
N TRP A 280 -8.46 10.15 28.01
CA TRP A 280 -7.49 9.66 27.03
C TRP A 280 -6.15 10.40 27.03
N ASN A 281 -6.03 11.48 27.81
CA ASN A 281 -4.85 12.35 27.85
C ASN A 281 -4.48 12.92 26.47
N ILE A 282 -5.49 13.37 25.69
CA ILE A 282 -5.40 13.77 24.29
C ILE A 282 -5.94 15.18 24.06
N TYR A 283 -5.20 15.95 23.28
CA TYR A 283 -5.65 17.18 22.63
C TYR A 283 -6.33 16.85 21.30
N TYR A 284 -7.59 17.32 21.09
CA TYR A 284 -8.36 17.03 19.89
C TYR A 284 -9.07 18.26 19.33
#